data_3f08c22c99eed0ee9a1515bf46f98bfa
#
_entry.id   3f08c22c99eed0ee9a1515bf46f98bfa
#
_cell.length_a   1.000
_cell.length_b   1.000
_cell.length_c   1.000
_cell.angle_alpha   90.00
_cell.angle_beta   90.00
_cell.angle_gamma   90.00
#
_symmetry.space_group_name_H-M   'P 1'
#
loop_
_entity.id
_entity.type
_entity.pdbx_description
1 polymer ?
#
loop_
_entity_poly.entity_id
_entity_poly.type
_entity_poly.pdbx_seq_one_letter_code
_entity_poly.pdbx_strand_id
1 'polypeptide(L)'
;MVNCNPETVSTDYDTSDRLYFEPLKEEYVFNIIKKEQEKGNLIGVIAQFGGQTPIKLAKFLHDNKLPILGTQYTSIDLAEDRDRFRSLLNKLKLKQAESGIAKTYNQAIKIADKIGLPLMAILFYLQFLLPD
;
A
#
# COMPACT_ATOMS: atom_id res chain seq x y z
N MET A 1 7.07 -10.32 -14.39
CA MET A 1 7.33 -9.01 -13.75
C MET A 1 6.53 -7.92 -14.45
N VAL A 2 5.93 -7.00 -13.70
CA VAL A 2 5.28 -5.80 -14.25
C VAL A 2 5.90 -4.58 -13.61
N ASN A 3 6.49 -3.70 -14.38
CA ASN A 3 7.08 -2.44 -13.91
C ASN A 3 7.29 -1.49 -15.08
N CYS A 4 7.11 -0.19 -14.87
CA CYS A 4 7.33 0.84 -15.89
C CYS A 4 8.55 1.74 -15.59
N ASN A 5 9.33 1.44 -14.58
CA ASN A 5 10.54 2.19 -14.25
C ASN A 5 11.76 1.50 -14.91
N PRO A 6 12.44 2.15 -15.88
CA PRO A 6 13.60 1.57 -16.55
C PRO A 6 14.87 1.56 -15.69
N GLU A 7 14.88 2.28 -14.56
CA GLU A 7 16.08 2.46 -13.73
C GLU A 7 16.12 1.51 -12.53
N THR A 8 15.45 0.37 -12.62
CA THR A 8 15.42 -0.62 -11.52
C THR A 8 15.91 -1.98 -11.99
N VAL A 9 16.59 -2.71 -11.12
CA VAL A 9 17.05 -4.08 -11.36
C VAL A 9 15.89 -5.00 -11.76
N SER A 10 14.68 -4.74 -11.31
CA SER A 10 13.49 -5.54 -11.65
C SER A 10 13.09 -5.46 -13.13
N THR A 11 13.63 -4.51 -13.88
CA THR A 11 13.41 -4.37 -15.33
C THR A 11 14.61 -4.87 -16.17
N ASP A 12 15.63 -5.40 -15.53
CA ASP A 12 16.74 -6.04 -16.24
C ASP A 12 16.26 -7.31 -16.94
N TYR A 13 16.84 -7.60 -18.09
CA TYR A 13 16.41 -8.67 -19.00
C TYR A 13 16.50 -10.08 -18.40
N ASP A 14 17.31 -10.27 -17.38
CA ASP A 14 17.58 -11.56 -16.73
C ASP A 14 16.87 -11.72 -15.37
N THR A 15 16.11 -10.70 -14.92
CA THR A 15 15.45 -10.72 -13.61
C THR A 15 14.16 -11.54 -13.61
N SER A 16 13.47 -11.67 -14.74
CA SER A 16 12.22 -12.41 -14.85
C SER A 16 12.06 -13.07 -16.21
N ASP A 17 11.36 -14.21 -16.26
CA ASP A 17 11.07 -14.92 -17.51
C ASP A 17 10.29 -14.05 -18.51
N ARG A 18 9.50 -13.10 -18.01
CA ARG A 18 8.74 -12.13 -18.82
C ARG A 18 8.65 -10.81 -18.12
N LEU A 19 9.04 -9.76 -18.81
CA LEU A 19 8.86 -8.38 -18.39
C LEU A 19 7.71 -7.76 -19.17
N TYR A 20 6.72 -7.21 -18.44
CA TYR A 20 5.69 -6.33 -18.96
C TYR A 20 6.04 -4.91 -18.54
N PHE A 21 6.50 -4.12 -19.50
CA PHE A 21 6.89 -2.74 -19.28
C PHE A 21 5.66 -1.84 -19.41
N GLU A 22 4.78 -1.91 -18.39
CA GLU A 22 3.48 -1.25 -18.39
C GLU A 22 3.23 -0.52 -17.07
N PRO A 23 2.40 0.54 -17.09
CA PRO A 23 2.00 1.22 -15.86
C PRO A 23 1.28 0.30 -14.88
N LEU A 24 1.56 0.47 -13.59
CA LEU A 24 0.90 -0.28 -12.51
C LEU A 24 -0.50 0.29 -12.22
N LYS A 25 -1.38 0.23 -13.24
CA LYS A 25 -2.80 0.57 -13.13
C LYS A 25 -3.66 -0.69 -13.24
N GLU A 26 -4.84 -0.65 -12.66
CA GLU A 26 -5.77 -1.78 -12.58
C GLU A 26 -6.03 -2.43 -13.94
N GLU A 27 -6.33 -1.62 -14.96
CA GLU A 27 -6.64 -2.08 -16.31
C GLU A 27 -5.47 -2.83 -16.97
N TYR A 28 -4.25 -2.27 -16.90
CA TYR A 28 -3.06 -2.89 -17.50
C TYR A 28 -2.72 -4.20 -16.80
N VAL A 29 -2.72 -4.18 -15.47
CA VAL A 29 -2.42 -5.37 -14.65
C VAL A 29 -3.44 -6.47 -14.91
N PHE A 30 -4.72 -6.12 -15.01
CA PHE A 30 -5.77 -7.09 -15.31
C PHE A 30 -5.60 -7.76 -16.69
N ASN A 31 -5.27 -6.98 -17.71
CA ASN A 31 -5.04 -7.49 -19.06
C ASN A 31 -3.81 -8.41 -19.11
N ILE A 32 -2.74 -8.06 -18.38
CA ILE A 32 -1.54 -8.90 -18.24
C ILE A 32 -1.90 -10.22 -17.56
N ILE A 33 -2.66 -10.18 -16.47
CA ILE A 33 -3.09 -11.37 -15.74
C ILE A 33 -3.92 -12.29 -16.66
N LYS A 34 -4.89 -11.75 -17.41
CA LYS A 34 -5.66 -12.52 -18.37
C LYS A 34 -4.77 -13.18 -19.42
N LYS A 35 -3.82 -12.44 -19.96
CA LYS A 35 -2.89 -12.96 -20.96
C LYS A 35 -1.99 -14.08 -20.42
N GLU A 36 -1.60 -14.01 -19.16
CA GLU A 36 -0.84 -15.10 -18.53
C GLU A 36 -1.72 -16.31 -18.22
N GLN A 37 -2.99 -16.10 -17.86
CA GLN A 37 -3.95 -17.18 -17.65
C GLN A 37 -4.27 -17.97 -18.93
N GLU A 38 -4.18 -17.35 -20.11
CA GLU A 38 -4.30 -18.05 -21.41
C GLU A 38 -3.14 -19.03 -21.65
N LYS A 39 -1.99 -18.83 -21.02
CA LYS A 39 -0.80 -19.63 -21.21
C LYS A 39 -0.57 -20.69 -20.13
N GLY A 40 -1.29 -20.59 -19.02
CA GLY A 40 -1.15 -21.51 -17.91
C GLY A 40 -1.94 -21.10 -16.67
N ASN A 41 -1.79 -21.86 -15.62
CA ASN A 41 -2.47 -21.59 -14.36
C ASN A 41 -1.82 -20.43 -13.60
N LEU A 42 -2.58 -19.41 -13.30
CA LEU A 42 -2.14 -18.34 -12.41
C LEU A 42 -2.09 -18.84 -10.97
N ILE A 43 -0.91 -18.95 -10.40
CA ILE A 43 -0.71 -19.32 -9.00
C ILE A 43 -1.08 -18.15 -8.10
N GLY A 44 -0.70 -16.92 -8.49
CA GLY A 44 -1.05 -15.70 -7.80
C GLY A 44 -0.18 -14.52 -8.17
N VAL A 45 -0.48 -13.39 -7.54
CA VAL A 45 0.16 -12.09 -7.76
C VAL A 45 0.86 -11.66 -6.49
N ILE A 46 2.11 -11.25 -6.59
CA ILE A 46 2.87 -10.64 -5.49
C ILE A 46 2.77 -9.12 -5.65
N ALA A 47 2.17 -8.44 -4.68
CA ALA A 47 1.95 -7.00 -4.72
C ALA A 47 2.77 -6.21 -3.67
N GLN A 48 3.60 -6.87 -2.85
CA GLN A 48 4.24 -6.23 -1.71
C GLN A 48 5.63 -5.63 -1.97
N PHE A 49 6.39 -6.18 -2.90
CA PHE A 49 7.81 -5.81 -3.05
C PHE A 49 8.08 -4.59 -3.94
N GLY A 50 7.06 -3.91 -4.40
CA GLY A 50 7.16 -2.74 -5.28
C GLY A 50 6.82 -1.40 -4.62
N GLY A 51 6.80 -1.31 -3.29
CA GLY A 51 6.41 -0.11 -2.56
C GLY A 51 4.91 0.16 -2.60
N GLN A 52 4.51 1.42 -2.45
CA GLN A 52 3.11 1.82 -2.29
C GLN A 52 2.25 1.63 -3.55
N THR A 53 2.83 1.72 -4.73
CA THR A 53 2.06 1.63 -5.98
C THR A 53 1.42 0.26 -6.19
N PRO A 54 2.16 -0.87 -6.12
CA PRO A 54 1.53 -2.19 -6.22
C PRO A 54 0.65 -2.54 -5.02
N ILE A 55 0.93 -2.02 -3.82
CA ILE A 55 0.07 -2.23 -2.65
C ILE A 55 -1.35 -1.68 -2.88
N LYS A 56 -1.49 -0.55 -3.56
CA LYS A 56 -2.79 0.03 -3.92
C LYS A 56 -3.62 -0.88 -4.82
N LEU A 57 -2.96 -1.75 -5.59
CA LEU A 57 -3.65 -2.75 -6.43
C LEU A 57 -4.21 -3.93 -5.62
N ALA A 58 -3.82 -4.11 -4.37
CA ALA A 58 -4.25 -5.24 -3.55
C ALA A 58 -5.78 -5.30 -3.41
N LYS A 59 -6.44 -4.13 -3.27
CA LYS A 59 -7.90 -4.07 -3.25
C LYS A 59 -8.51 -4.56 -4.55
N PHE A 60 -8.03 -4.05 -5.67
CA PHE A 60 -8.50 -4.44 -7.00
C PHE A 60 -8.32 -5.95 -7.25
N LEU A 61 -7.17 -6.51 -6.88
CA LEU A 61 -6.90 -7.95 -6.99
C LEU A 61 -7.89 -8.76 -6.15
N HIS A 62 -8.13 -8.34 -4.92
CA HIS A 62 -9.08 -8.99 -4.00
C HIS A 62 -10.51 -8.95 -4.54
N ASP A 63 -10.98 -7.77 -4.97
CA ASP A 63 -12.34 -7.57 -5.48
C ASP A 63 -12.61 -8.39 -6.75
N ASN A 64 -11.58 -8.61 -7.57
CA ASN A 64 -11.63 -9.47 -8.76
C ASN A 64 -11.32 -10.95 -8.47
N LYS A 65 -11.23 -11.36 -7.20
CA LYS A 65 -10.96 -12.74 -6.78
C LYS A 65 -9.65 -13.31 -7.35
N LEU A 66 -8.68 -12.44 -7.60
CA LEU A 66 -7.35 -12.84 -8.05
C LEU A 66 -6.51 -13.23 -6.83
N PRO A 67 -5.82 -14.36 -6.86
CA PRO A 67 -5.05 -14.83 -5.71
C PRO A 67 -3.86 -13.92 -5.44
N ILE A 68 -3.76 -13.42 -4.20
CA ILE A 68 -2.61 -12.64 -3.74
C ILE A 68 -1.69 -13.57 -2.96
N LEU A 69 -0.43 -13.66 -3.40
CA LEU A 69 0.60 -14.42 -2.70
C LEU A 69 1.24 -13.56 -1.60
N GLY A 70 1.53 -14.18 -0.48
CA GLY A 70 2.07 -13.52 0.70
C GLY A 70 0.95 -12.96 1.59
N THR A 71 1.02 -11.68 1.94
CA THR A 71 0.04 -11.04 2.83
C THR A 71 -1.27 -10.77 2.11
N GLN A 72 -2.36 -11.22 2.69
CA GLN A 72 -3.70 -11.02 2.14
C GLN A 72 -4.14 -9.57 2.23
N TYR A 73 -5.05 -9.17 1.33
CA TYR A 73 -5.58 -7.80 1.26
C TYR A 73 -6.07 -7.27 2.61
N THR A 74 -6.81 -8.08 3.38
CA THR A 74 -7.33 -7.66 4.69
C THR A 74 -6.25 -7.25 5.68
N SER A 75 -5.10 -7.91 5.65
CA SER A 75 -3.95 -7.57 6.50
C SER A 75 -3.19 -6.37 5.97
N ILE A 76 -3.10 -6.21 4.64
CA ILE A 76 -2.54 -5.02 4.02
C ILE A 76 -3.37 -3.78 4.37
N ASP A 77 -4.69 -3.86 4.19
CA ASP A 77 -5.65 -2.79 4.49
C ASP A 77 -5.60 -2.39 5.98
N LEU A 78 -5.49 -3.38 6.87
CA LEU A 78 -5.33 -3.12 8.30
C LEU A 78 -4.01 -2.40 8.62
N ALA A 79 -2.92 -2.79 7.95
CA ALA A 79 -1.61 -2.19 8.16
C ALA A 79 -1.49 -0.76 7.60
N GLU A 80 -2.23 -0.46 6.53
CA GLU A 80 -2.27 0.88 5.92
C GLU A 80 -3.14 1.87 6.74
N ASP A 81 -4.13 1.37 7.49
CA ASP A 81 -4.94 2.19 8.38
C ASP A 81 -4.25 2.40 9.73
N ARG A 82 -3.84 3.62 10.01
CA ARG A 82 -3.06 3.96 11.21
C ARG A 82 -3.77 3.69 12.52
N ASP A 83 -5.07 3.97 12.60
CA ASP A 83 -5.84 3.76 13.83
C ASP A 83 -6.05 2.27 14.09
N ARG A 84 -6.37 1.51 13.05
CA ARG A 84 -6.53 0.07 13.13
C ARG A 84 -5.21 -0.62 13.44
N PHE A 85 -4.10 -0.19 12.81
CA PHE A 85 -2.77 -0.72 13.07
C PHE A 85 -2.31 -0.43 14.50
N ARG A 86 -2.51 0.81 14.98
CA ARG A 86 -2.22 1.17 16.38
C ARG A 86 -3.00 0.30 17.36
N SER A 87 -4.28 0.09 17.09
CA SER A 87 -5.14 -0.78 17.92
C SER A 87 -4.65 -2.23 17.93
N LEU A 88 -4.17 -2.73 16.79
CA LEU A 88 -3.56 -4.05 16.69
C LEU A 88 -2.28 -4.14 17.54
N LEU A 89 -1.38 -3.16 17.43
CA LEU A 89 -0.14 -3.14 18.21
C LEU A 89 -0.42 -3.12 19.72
N ASN A 90 -1.40 -2.33 20.15
CA ASN A 90 -1.84 -2.30 21.55
C ASN A 90 -2.40 -3.66 22.01
N LYS A 91 -3.22 -4.31 21.18
CA LYS A 91 -3.76 -5.65 21.47
C LYS A 91 -2.65 -6.70 21.59
N LEU A 92 -1.62 -6.59 20.79
CA LEU A 92 -0.44 -7.45 20.82
C LEU A 92 0.57 -7.07 21.91
N LYS A 93 0.30 -6.01 22.67
CA LYS A 93 1.20 -5.47 23.71
C LYS A 93 2.59 -5.12 23.18
N LEU A 94 2.69 -4.73 21.92
CA LEU A 94 3.92 -4.28 21.30
C LEU A 94 4.18 -2.82 21.65
N LYS A 95 5.43 -2.50 21.94
CA LYS A 95 5.84 -1.11 22.22
C LYS A 95 5.76 -0.28 20.95
N GLN A 96 5.13 0.88 21.06
CA GLN A 96 5.06 1.88 20.00
C GLN A 96 5.21 3.28 20.61
N ALA A 97 5.64 4.24 19.81
CA ALA A 97 5.66 5.62 20.23
C ALA A 97 4.23 6.11 20.52
N GLU A 98 4.08 6.93 21.56
CA GLU A 98 2.81 7.58 21.80
C GLU A 98 2.46 8.47 20.62
N SER A 99 1.25 8.36 20.16
CA SER A 99 0.79 9.04 18.96
C SER A 99 -0.68 9.42 19.07
N GLY A 100 -1.10 10.40 18.28
CA GLY A 100 -2.49 10.82 18.21
C GLY A 100 -2.80 11.39 16.83
N ILE A 101 -4.07 11.38 16.45
CA ILE A 101 -4.55 11.96 15.21
C ILE A 101 -5.40 13.18 15.54
N ALA A 102 -5.03 14.33 14.96
CA ALA A 102 -5.75 15.59 15.09
C ALA A 102 -6.31 16.02 13.74
N LYS A 103 -7.57 16.39 13.72
CA LYS A 103 -8.24 16.98 12.55
C LYS A 103 -8.39 18.50 12.66
N THR A 104 -8.15 19.05 13.85
CA THR A 104 -8.23 20.49 14.14
C THR A 104 -7.04 20.93 14.96
N TYR A 105 -6.72 22.22 14.90
CA TYR A 105 -5.65 22.84 15.69
C TYR A 105 -5.81 22.59 17.21
N ASN A 106 -7.01 22.77 17.74
CA ASN A 106 -7.28 22.57 19.17
C ASN A 106 -7.09 21.10 19.61
N GLN A 107 -7.41 20.16 18.73
CA GLN A 107 -7.13 18.74 18.98
C GLN A 107 -5.63 18.45 18.96
N ALA A 108 -4.88 19.07 18.04
CA ALA A 108 -3.45 18.91 17.95
C ALA A 108 -2.74 19.37 19.24
N ILE A 109 -3.13 20.55 19.78
CA ILE A 109 -2.58 21.05 21.04
C ILE A 109 -2.85 20.07 22.20
N LYS A 110 -4.10 19.64 22.37
CA LYS A 110 -4.45 18.68 23.43
C LYS A 110 -3.67 17.38 23.36
N ILE A 111 -3.43 16.89 22.14
CA ILE A 111 -2.64 15.68 21.90
C ILE A 111 -1.16 15.95 22.20
N ALA A 112 -0.63 17.10 21.78
CA ALA A 112 0.73 17.50 22.05
C ALA A 112 1.02 17.60 23.56
N ASP A 113 0.12 18.24 24.31
CA ASP A 113 0.21 18.34 25.76
C ASP A 113 0.19 16.97 26.46
N LYS A 114 -0.58 16.04 25.91
CA LYS A 114 -0.67 14.68 26.44
C LYS A 114 0.57 13.85 26.16
N ILE A 115 1.12 13.96 24.96
CA ILE A 115 2.30 13.18 24.52
C ILE A 115 3.58 13.75 25.13
N GLY A 116 3.66 15.08 25.25
CA GLY A 116 4.87 15.78 25.69
C GLY A 116 5.83 16.08 24.53
N LEU A 117 6.90 16.82 24.86
CA LEU A 117 7.96 17.21 23.93
C LEU A 117 9.23 16.40 24.17
N PRO A 118 10.06 16.12 23.15
CA PRO A 118 9.85 16.50 21.74
C PRO A 118 8.84 15.61 20.99
N LEU A 119 8.08 16.19 20.07
CA LEU A 119 7.15 15.46 19.23
C LEU A 119 7.37 15.77 17.74
N MET A 120 6.98 14.83 16.87
CA MET A 120 6.98 15.00 15.42
C MET A 120 5.54 15.14 14.93
N ALA A 121 5.22 16.23 14.24
CA ALA A 121 3.95 16.41 13.56
C ALA A 121 4.10 16.08 12.07
N ILE A 122 3.30 15.14 11.58
CA ILE A 122 3.23 14.79 10.16
C ILE A 122 1.94 15.34 9.61
N LEU A 123 2.06 16.34 8.73
CA LEU A 123 0.91 16.95 8.05
C LEU A 123 0.52 16.10 6.84
N PHE A 124 -0.75 15.67 6.81
CA PHE A 124 -1.34 15.12 5.60
C PHE A 124 -1.99 16.25 4.82
N TYR A 125 -1.47 16.57 3.67
CA TYR A 125 -2.14 17.45 2.73
C TYR A 125 -3.39 16.72 2.20
N LEU A 126 -4.56 17.12 2.68
CA LEU A 126 -5.76 17.03 1.88
C LEU A 126 -5.59 18.10 0.79
N GLN A 127 -5.34 17.66 -0.43
CA GLN A 127 -5.48 18.50 -1.59
C GLN A 127 -6.95 18.92 -1.66
N PHE A 128 -7.26 20.10 -1.15
CA PHE A 128 -8.50 20.76 -1.49
C PHE A 128 -8.40 21.07 -2.99
N LEU A 129 -9.15 20.33 -3.79
CA LEU A 129 -9.55 20.78 -5.10
C LEU A 129 -10.35 22.06 -4.84
N LEU A 130 -9.74 23.21 -5.11
CA LEU A 130 -10.47 24.44 -5.25
C LEU A 130 -11.42 24.23 -6.43
N PRO A 131 -12.73 24.47 -6.28
CA PRO A 131 -13.59 24.53 -7.44
C PRO A 131 -13.15 25.74 -8.27
N ASP A 132 -13.04 25.54 -9.59
CA ASP A 132 -12.83 26.58 -10.59
C ASP A 132 -13.95 27.65 -10.52
#